data_670ed4eb51932e4cee22403f70328df8
#
_entry.id   670ed4eb51932e4cee22403f70328df8
#
_cell.length_a   1.000
_cell.length_b   1.000
_cell.length_c   1.000
_cell.angle_alpha   90.00
_cell.angle_beta   90.00
_cell.angle_gamma   90.00
#
_symmetry.space_group_name_H-M   'P 1'
#
loop_
_entity.id
_entity.type
_entity.pdbx_description
1 polymer ?
#
loop_
_entity_poly.entity_id
_entity_poly.type
_entity_poly.pdbx_seq_one_letter_code
_entity_poly.pdbx_strand_id
1 'polypeptide(L)' 'SSIKTVEWEHIHQTLVETDFNIWETARRLGMDRRTLARKLEKRQIR' A
#
# COMPACT_ATOMS: atom_id res chain seq x y z
N SER A 1 18.62 0.56 3.14
CA SER A 1 17.29 0.06 3.35
C SER A 1 16.96 -1.03 2.37
N SER A 2 16.05 -1.87 2.75
CA SER A 2 15.70 -3.00 1.93
C SER A 2 14.66 -2.64 0.88
N ILE A 3 14.54 -3.50 -0.12
CA ILE A 3 13.57 -3.31 -1.18
C ILE A 3 12.17 -3.30 -0.61
N LYS A 4 11.93 -4.12 0.41
CA LYS A 4 10.63 -4.20 1.04
C LYS A 4 10.25 -2.89 1.71
N THR A 5 11.22 -2.24 2.32
CA THR A 5 10.99 -0.97 2.97
C THR A 5 10.61 0.10 1.96
N VAL A 6 11.29 0.11 0.82
CA VAL A 6 10.99 1.08 -0.23
C VAL A 6 9.59 0.84 -0.78
N GLU A 7 9.23 -0.43 -0.97
CA GLU A 7 7.93 -0.75 -1.49
C GLU A 7 6.83 -0.27 -0.55
N TRP A 8 7.02 -0.52 0.75
CA TRP A 8 6.05 -0.12 1.74
C TRP A 8 5.90 1.41 1.80
N GLU A 9 7.02 2.12 1.73
CA GLU A 9 7.00 3.56 1.77
C GLU A 9 6.21 4.11 0.58
N HIS A 10 6.39 3.49 -0.58
CA HIS A 10 5.67 3.92 -1.78
C HIS A 10 4.17 3.71 -1.61
N ILE A 11 3.78 2.58 -1.07
CA ILE A 11 2.37 2.28 -0.83
C ILE A 11 1.80 3.28 0.16
N HIS A 12 2.53 3.53 1.24
CA HIS A 12 2.07 4.43 2.27
C HIS A 12 1.90 5.86 1.72
N GLN A 13 2.85 6.29 0.93
CA GLN A 13 2.78 7.61 0.32
C GLN A 13 1.52 7.73 -0.52
N THR A 14 1.24 6.71 -1.33
CA THR A 14 0.06 6.73 -2.18
C THR A 14 -1.22 6.73 -1.34
N LEU A 15 -1.21 5.99 -0.24
CA LEU A 15 -2.36 5.97 0.66
C LEU A 15 -2.64 7.36 1.20
N VAL A 16 -1.60 8.05 1.61
CA VAL A 16 -1.76 9.40 2.14
C VAL A 16 -2.33 10.32 1.06
N GLU A 17 -1.84 10.18 -0.15
CA GLU A 17 -2.30 11.02 -1.25
C GLU A 17 -3.75 10.77 -1.63
N THR A 18 -4.22 9.55 -1.41
CA THR A 18 -5.60 9.21 -1.75
C THR A 18 -6.50 9.24 -0.52
N ASP A 19 -5.99 9.79 0.58
CA ASP A 19 -6.75 9.89 1.82
C ASP A 19 -7.12 8.48 2.30
N PHE A 20 -6.19 7.55 2.15
CA PHE A 20 -6.34 6.15 2.57
C PHE A 20 -7.47 5.42 1.85
N ASN A 21 -7.68 5.78 0.60
CA ASN A 21 -8.66 5.11 -0.22
C ASN A 21 -8.00 3.89 -0.85
N ILE A 22 -8.35 2.70 -0.39
CA ILE A 22 -7.75 1.46 -0.86
C ILE A 22 -7.96 1.24 -2.35
N TRP A 23 -9.14 1.52 -2.83
CA TRP A 23 -9.46 1.36 -4.25
C TRP A 23 -8.55 2.22 -5.11
N GLU A 24 -8.49 3.49 -4.78
CA GLU A 24 -7.71 4.43 -5.56
C GLU A 24 -6.23 4.11 -5.45
N THR A 25 -5.78 3.75 -4.26
CA THR A 25 -4.39 3.42 -4.05
C THR A 25 -3.98 2.21 -4.89
N ALA A 26 -4.79 1.15 -4.86
CA ALA A 26 -4.49 -0.04 -5.64
C ALA A 26 -4.44 0.29 -7.13
N ARG A 27 -5.34 1.12 -7.56
CA ARG A 27 -5.41 1.52 -8.95
C ARG A 27 -4.15 2.26 -9.36
N ARG A 28 -3.71 3.19 -8.54
CA ARG A 28 -2.52 3.98 -8.84
C ARG A 28 -1.26 3.12 -8.83
N LEU A 29 -1.22 2.14 -7.94
CA LEU A 29 -0.07 1.27 -7.84
C LEU A 29 -0.09 0.15 -8.88
N GLY A 30 -1.20 0.01 -9.57
CA GLY A 30 -1.32 -1.03 -10.57
C GLY A 30 -1.44 -2.42 -10.00
N MET A 31 -2.01 -2.55 -8.81
CA MET A 31 -2.17 -3.84 -8.20
C MET A 31 -3.63 -4.07 -7.82
N ASP A 32 -3.95 -5.33 -7.53
CA ASP A 32 -5.29 -5.69 -7.17
C ASP A 32 -5.60 -5.17 -5.76
N ARG A 33 -6.82 -4.75 -5.55
CA ARG A 33 -7.26 -4.27 -4.26
C ARG A 33 -7.02 -5.32 -3.16
N ARG A 34 -7.28 -6.58 -3.48
CA ARG A 34 -7.06 -7.65 -2.51
C ARG A 34 -5.60 -7.77 -2.14
N THR A 35 -4.73 -7.66 -3.12
CA THR A 35 -3.29 -7.75 -2.87
C THR A 35 -2.86 -6.63 -1.97
N LEU A 36 -3.36 -5.43 -2.21
CA LEU A 36 -3.01 -4.29 -1.39
C LEU A 36 -3.52 -4.48 0.05
N ALA A 37 -4.76 -4.92 0.19
CA ALA A 37 -5.33 -5.14 1.51
C ALA A 37 -4.53 -6.17 2.29
N ARG A 38 -4.09 -7.21 1.61
CA ARG A 38 -3.30 -8.25 2.26
C ARG A 38 -1.95 -7.70 2.73
N LYS A 39 -1.33 -6.86 1.92
CA LYS A 39 -0.06 -6.27 2.29
C LYS A 39 -0.23 -5.35 3.50
N LEU A 40 -1.30 -4.62 3.54
CA LEU A 40 -1.58 -3.72 4.65
C LEU A 40 -1.82 -4.50 5.93
N GLU A 41 -2.52 -5.62 5.81
CA GLU A 41 -2.79 -6.46 6.95
C GLU A 41 -1.50 -6.97 7.57
N LYS A 42 -0.60 -7.45 6.74
CA LYS A 42 0.66 -7.96 7.24
C LYS A 42 1.50 -6.88 7.90
N ARG A 43 1.46 -5.69 7.35
CA ARG A 43 2.27 -4.62 7.85
C ARG A 43 1.75 -4.05 9.15
N GLN A 44 0.45 -4.11 9.31
CA GLN A 44 -0.21 -3.54 10.42
C GLN A 44 -0.06 -4.25 11.72
N ILE A 45 0.42 -5.37 11.75
CA ILE A 45 0.58 -6.11 12.90
C ILE A 45 1.22 -5.52 13.99
N ARG A 46 1.16 -5.18 14.19
CA ARG A 46 1.63 -4.89 15.21
C ARG A 46 1.55 -4.64 15.58
#